data_cf6390145753dc2a2d0f3e998fa49be0
#
_entry.id   cf6390145753dc2a2d0f3e998fa49be0
#
_cell.length_a   1.000
_cell.length_b   1.000
_cell.length_c   1.000
_cell.angle_alpha   90.00
_cell.angle_beta   90.00
_cell.angle_gamma   90.00
#
_symmetry.space_group_name_H-M   'P 1'
#
loop_
_entity.id
_entity.type
_entity.pdbx_description
1 polymer ?
#
loop_
_entity_poly.entity_id
_entity_poly.type
_entity_poly.pdbx_seq_one_letter_code
_entity_poly.pdbx_strand_id
1 'polypeptide(L)'
;MDRGFFTILGAQFLSALADNALFFAALALLKEQHAPEWHLSMLLWCFTVSYVVLAPFAGSFADSMHKGRAMMICNGIKLGGCVLMLAGAPPILAYAMVGFGAAAYSPAKYGIITEYLPHDKLVAANGWLEGATVGAIIFGTLLGGMLASHTVDAWLQGTLIGSHFSVAEFAIAVIVLLYLAAAWLNLYVPQLNVVLKPLSLRPSKLVAEFWHCVKRLWQDPQGQLSLGVTTLFWGAGATMRLVVLNWAVIWLTLTMQQATQLVAIVAVGIAAGAVLAGHYIPLKRAFRVLPAGIAMGVVVISMLFVNQYWLAALLMFIVGVLSGFFVVPLNAMLQHRGHMLMGAGHSIAVQNFNENLGILVMVGLHMLLVKFFSSPVPVDAPEVIHTVFRASGLPPMHAIIIGFGLFVALTMIYIQRRYRRGVAAGIMHD
;
A
#
# COMPACT_ATOMS: atom_id res chain seq x y z
N MET A 1 2.06 20.83 -13.75
CA MET A 1 1.56 19.54 -14.24
C MET A 1 0.79 19.79 -15.52
N ASP A 2 1.00 18.98 -16.53
CA ASP A 2 0.38 19.11 -17.85
C ASP A 2 -0.70 18.03 -18.10
N ARG A 3 -1.32 18.06 -19.30
CA ARG A 3 -2.37 17.09 -19.68
C ARG A 3 -1.87 15.64 -19.64
N GLY A 4 -0.61 15.39 -20.04
CA GLY A 4 -0.02 14.05 -20.02
C GLY A 4 0.08 13.50 -18.61
N PHE A 5 0.49 14.31 -17.63
CA PHE A 5 0.50 13.91 -16.23
C PHE A 5 -0.89 13.53 -15.70
N PHE A 6 -1.91 14.34 -16.00
CA PHE A 6 -3.27 14.03 -15.55
C PHE A 6 -3.86 12.80 -16.25
N THR A 7 -3.46 12.51 -17.50
CA THR A 7 -3.82 11.26 -18.17
C THR A 7 -3.21 10.05 -17.45
N ILE A 8 -1.93 10.12 -17.09
CA ILE A 8 -1.26 9.10 -16.30
C ILE A 8 -1.98 8.91 -14.96
N LEU A 9 -2.27 10.01 -14.26
CA LEU A 9 -2.94 9.99 -12.96
C LEU A 9 -4.36 9.38 -13.06
N GLY A 10 -5.14 9.75 -14.09
CA GLY A 10 -6.48 9.21 -14.34
C GLY A 10 -6.47 7.71 -14.62
N ALA A 11 -5.55 7.22 -15.48
CA ALA A 11 -5.40 5.81 -15.77
C ALA A 11 -5.04 5.00 -14.51
N GLN A 12 -4.16 5.55 -13.67
CA GLN A 12 -3.77 4.93 -12.40
C GLN A 12 -4.91 4.94 -11.37
N PHE A 13 -5.64 6.05 -11.28
CA PHE A 13 -6.80 6.17 -10.40
C PHE A 13 -7.86 5.11 -10.74
N LEU A 14 -8.26 5.00 -12.01
CA LEU A 14 -9.26 4.02 -12.44
C LEU A 14 -8.80 2.58 -12.22
N SER A 15 -7.52 2.27 -12.52
CA SER A 15 -6.98 0.93 -12.29
C SER A 15 -6.96 0.58 -10.80
N ALA A 16 -6.54 1.49 -9.92
CA ALA A 16 -6.53 1.29 -8.48
C ALA A 16 -7.95 1.23 -7.88
N LEU A 17 -8.87 2.02 -8.39
CA LEU A 17 -10.29 1.99 -8.01
C LEU A 17 -10.89 0.63 -8.34
N ALA A 18 -10.63 0.11 -9.55
CA ALA A 18 -11.06 -1.22 -9.97
C ALA A 18 -10.46 -2.33 -9.09
N ASP A 19 -9.14 -2.26 -8.76
CA ASP A 19 -8.46 -3.21 -7.88
C ASP A 19 -9.14 -3.29 -6.49
N ASN A 20 -9.49 -2.13 -5.91
CA ASN A 20 -10.13 -2.06 -4.59
C ASN A 20 -11.60 -2.48 -4.63
N ALA A 21 -12.35 -2.13 -5.67
CA ALA A 21 -13.73 -2.58 -5.85
C ALA A 21 -13.81 -4.09 -6.06
N LEU A 22 -12.89 -4.65 -6.86
CA LEU A 22 -12.86 -6.09 -7.17
C LEU A 22 -12.63 -6.95 -5.93
N PHE A 23 -11.89 -6.47 -4.94
CA PHE A 23 -11.72 -7.18 -3.69
C PHE A 23 -13.07 -7.51 -3.04
N PHE A 24 -13.99 -6.54 -3.00
CA PHE A 24 -15.33 -6.75 -2.41
C PHE A 24 -16.23 -7.61 -3.29
N ALA A 25 -16.12 -7.50 -4.62
CA ALA A 25 -16.85 -8.37 -5.54
C ALA A 25 -16.37 -9.83 -5.46
N ALA A 26 -15.06 -10.07 -5.38
CA ALA A 26 -14.49 -11.39 -5.18
C ALA A 26 -14.86 -11.98 -3.80
N LEU A 27 -14.94 -11.12 -2.77
CA LEU A 27 -15.42 -11.48 -1.45
C LEU A 27 -16.90 -11.94 -1.48
N ALA A 28 -17.75 -11.18 -2.19
CA ALA A 28 -19.15 -11.54 -2.38
C ALA A 28 -19.28 -12.87 -3.12
N LEU A 29 -18.51 -13.09 -4.18
CA LEU A 29 -18.50 -14.34 -4.95
C LEU A 29 -18.10 -15.56 -4.08
N LEU A 30 -17.09 -15.41 -3.21
CA LEU A 30 -16.71 -16.47 -2.25
C LEU A 30 -17.83 -16.77 -1.24
N LYS A 31 -18.55 -15.75 -0.78
CA LYS A 31 -19.69 -15.92 0.12
C LYS A 31 -20.87 -16.63 -0.57
N GLU A 32 -21.19 -16.28 -1.81
CA GLU A 32 -22.21 -16.97 -2.62
C GLU A 32 -21.87 -18.45 -2.82
N GLN A 33 -20.58 -18.77 -2.97
CA GLN A 33 -20.08 -20.15 -3.09
C GLN A 33 -19.95 -20.88 -1.75
N HIS A 34 -20.41 -20.27 -0.62
CA HIS A 34 -20.26 -20.82 0.73
C HIS A 34 -18.82 -21.24 1.07
N ALA A 35 -17.83 -20.50 0.55
CA ALA A 35 -16.42 -20.78 0.77
C ALA A 35 -16.04 -20.61 2.25
N PRO A 36 -15.10 -21.42 2.79
CA PRO A 36 -14.62 -21.29 4.16
C PRO A 36 -14.06 -19.88 4.44
N GLU A 37 -14.23 -19.39 5.68
CA GLU A 37 -13.83 -18.02 6.05
C GLU A 37 -12.33 -17.71 5.80
N TRP A 38 -11.45 -18.71 5.90
CA TRP A 38 -10.03 -18.52 5.63
C TRP A 38 -9.72 -18.14 4.17
N HIS A 39 -10.61 -18.44 3.21
CA HIS A 39 -10.49 -17.99 1.82
C HIS A 39 -10.51 -16.47 1.69
N LEU A 40 -11.19 -15.75 2.59
CA LEU A 40 -11.25 -14.30 2.62
C LEU A 40 -9.86 -13.70 2.90
N SER A 41 -9.17 -14.26 3.89
CA SER A 41 -7.78 -13.85 4.20
C SER A 41 -6.81 -14.24 3.09
N MET A 42 -7.06 -15.35 2.40
CA MET A 42 -6.23 -15.84 1.31
C MET A 42 -6.28 -14.93 0.08
N LEU A 43 -7.40 -14.24 -0.19
CA LEU A 43 -7.46 -13.22 -1.25
C LEU A 43 -6.39 -12.13 -1.04
N LEU A 44 -6.34 -11.53 0.15
CA LEU A 44 -5.35 -10.49 0.49
C LEU A 44 -3.92 -11.04 0.45
N TRP A 45 -3.74 -12.26 0.95
CA TRP A 45 -2.44 -12.92 0.99
C TRP A 45 -1.89 -13.18 -0.42
N CYS A 46 -2.70 -13.74 -1.31
CA CYS A 46 -2.32 -13.97 -2.71
C CYS A 46 -1.94 -12.67 -3.44
N PHE A 47 -2.67 -11.59 -3.17
CA PHE A 47 -2.36 -10.28 -3.74
C PHE A 47 -0.99 -9.77 -3.27
N THR A 48 -0.72 -9.80 -1.97
CA THR A 48 0.56 -9.33 -1.39
C THR A 48 1.73 -10.20 -1.82
N VAL A 49 1.55 -11.53 -1.83
CA VAL A 49 2.59 -12.49 -2.28
C VAL A 49 2.96 -12.27 -3.73
N SER A 50 2.01 -11.87 -4.59
CA SER A 50 2.30 -11.56 -6.00
C SER A 50 3.36 -10.47 -6.14
N TYR A 51 3.36 -9.45 -5.28
CA TYR A 51 4.37 -8.37 -5.29
C TYR A 51 5.77 -8.88 -4.89
N VAL A 52 5.85 -9.82 -3.96
CA VAL A 52 7.14 -10.38 -3.51
C VAL A 52 7.70 -11.34 -4.56
N VAL A 53 6.87 -12.24 -5.06
CA VAL A 53 7.28 -13.29 -6.02
C VAL A 53 7.63 -12.68 -7.38
N LEU A 54 6.88 -11.66 -7.84
CA LEU A 54 7.10 -11.05 -9.14
C LEU A 54 8.16 -9.95 -9.14
N ALA A 55 8.60 -9.47 -8.00
CA ALA A 55 9.56 -8.38 -7.92
C ALA A 55 10.78 -8.55 -8.86
N PRO A 56 11.44 -9.74 -8.95
CA PRO A 56 12.58 -9.94 -9.83
C PRO A 56 12.27 -9.76 -11.32
N PHE A 57 11.02 -9.94 -11.71
CA PHE A 57 10.59 -9.94 -13.11
C PHE A 57 9.92 -8.61 -13.50
N ALA A 58 9.16 -8.02 -12.59
CA ALA A 58 8.32 -6.85 -12.83
C ALA A 58 9.12 -5.60 -13.23
N GLY A 59 10.31 -5.40 -12.65
CA GLY A 59 11.20 -4.28 -12.98
C GLY A 59 11.75 -4.38 -14.39
N SER A 60 12.30 -5.54 -14.75
CA SER A 60 12.83 -5.80 -16.11
C SER A 60 11.72 -5.74 -17.16
N PHE A 61 10.52 -6.26 -16.85
CA PHE A 61 9.36 -6.14 -17.71
C PHE A 61 9.00 -4.67 -17.97
N ALA A 62 8.91 -3.86 -16.92
CA ALA A 62 8.57 -2.45 -17.03
C ALA A 62 9.62 -1.63 -17.80
N ASP A 63 10.92 -1.99 -17.71
CA ASP A 63 12.00 -1.30 -18.40
C ASP A 63 12.22 -1.79 -19.84
N SER A 64 11.58 -2.89 -20.25
CA SER A 64 11.72 -3.46 -21.58
C SER A 64 10.83 -2.81 -22.64
N MET A 65 9.86 -2.00 -22.26
CA MET A 65 8.90 -1.36 -23.17
C MET A 65 8.44 -0.01 -22.63
N HIS A 66 7.75 0.77 -23.48
CA HIS A 66 7.11 2.01 -23.05
C HIS A 66 6.13 1.75 -21.91
N LYS A 67 6.20 2.57 -20.86
CA LYS A 67 5.44 2.38 -19.60
C LYS A 67 3.92 2.30 -19.83
N GLY A 68 3.36 3.15 -20.74
CA GLY A 68 1.93 3.07 -21.10
C GLY A 68 1.54 1.71 -21.66
N ARG A 69 2.39 1.09 -22.51
CA ARG A 69 2.16 -0.27 -23.05
C ARG A 69 2.26 -1.33 -21.94
N ALA A 70 3.25 -1.23 -21.05
CA ALA A 70 3.36 -2.13 -19.90
C ALA A 70 2.12 -2.06 -19.02
N MET A 71 1.63 -0.85 -18.70
CA MET A 71 0.41 -0.62 -17.92
C MET A 71 -0.84 -1.20 -18.61
N MET A 72 -0.95 -1.05 -19.93
CA MET A 72 -2.05 -1.63 -20.71
C MET A 72 -2.05 -3.15 -20.66
N ILE A 73 -0.89 -3.80 -20.84
CA ILE A 73 -0.74 -5.26 -20.75
C ILE A 73 -1.13 -5.74 -19.36
N CYS A 74 -0.69 -5.07 -18.30
CA CYS A 74 -1.02 -5.42 -16.92
C CYS A 74 -2.52 -5.29 -16.63
N ASN A 75 -3.20 -4.25 -17.14
CA ASN A 75 -4.65 -4.14 -17.04
C ASN A 75 -5.35 -5.25 -17.85
N GLY A 76 -4.80 -5.69 -18.97
CA GLY A 76 -5.25 -6.87 -19.72
C GLY A 76 -5.16 -8.16 -18.89
N ILE A 77 -4.08 -8.36 -18.12
CA ILE A 77 -3.95 -9.50 -17.21
C ILE A 77 -5.01 -9.45 -16.11
N LYS A 78 -5.24 -8.27 -15.51
CA LYS A 78 -6.28 -8.07 -14.49
C LYS A 78 -7.67 -8.35 -15.06
N LEU A 79 -7.94 -7.86 -16.26
CA LEU A 79 -9.17 -8.14 -17.00
C LEU A 79 -9.36 -9.65 -17.22
N GLY A 80 -8.29 -10.36 -17.60
CA GLY A 80 -8.30 -11.82 -17.73
C GLY A 80 -8.69 -12.51 -16.42
N GLY A 81 -8.20 -12.04 -15.27
CA GLY A 81 -8.62 -12.53 -13.96
C GLY A 81 -10.12 -12.33 -13.70
N CYS A 82 -10.68 -11.17 -14.05
CA CYS A 82 -12.12 -10.92 -13.93
C CYS A 82 -12.94 -11.84 -14.84
N VAL A 83 -12.51 -12.02 -16.10
CA VAL A 83 -13.16 -12.92 -17.05
C VAL A 83 -13.12 -14.38 -16.56
N LEU A 84 -12.03 -14.82 -15.96
CA LEU A 84 -11.94 -16.16 -15.35
C LEU A 84 -12.92 -16.32 -14.17
N MET A 85 -13.10 -15.28 -13.34
CA MET A 85 -14.13 -15.33 -12.28
C MET A 85 -15.54 -15.48 -12.87
N LEU A 86 -15.87 -14.70 -13.91
CA LEU A 86 -17.16 -14.78 -14.60
C LEU A 86 -17.35 -16.12 -15.33
N ALA A 87 -16.28 -16.77 -15.75
CA ALA A 87 -16.31 -18.10 -16.37
C ALA A 87 -16.39 -19.25 -15.34
N GLY A 88 -16.54 -18.96 -14.05
CA GLY A 88 -16.67 -19.96 -13.00
C GLY A 88 -15.35 -20.55 -12.49
N ALA A 89 -14.20 -19.96 -12.82
CA ALA A 89 -12.93 -20.39 -12.25
C ALA A 89 -12.86 -20.10 -10.74
N PRO A 90 -12.07 -20.88 -9.96
CA PRO A 90 -11.92 -20.64 -8.53
C PRO A 90 -11.53 -19.19 -8.24
N PRO A 91 -12.31 -18.44 -7.42
CA PRO A 91 -12.12 -17.00 -7.23
C PRO A 91 -10.74 -16.62 -6.71
N ILE A 92 -10.14 -17.45 -5.86
CA ILE A 92 -8.79 -17.24 -5.31
C ILE A 92 -7.74 -17.23 -6.41
N LEU A 93 -7.79 -18.20 -7.35
CA LEU A 93 -6.83 -18.29 -8.45
C LEU A 93 -7.00 -17.13 -9.44
N ALA A 94 -8.24 -16.82 -9.77
CA ALA A 94 -8.57 -15.69 -10.65
C ALA A 94 -8.14 -14.35 -10.01
N TYR A 95 -8.34 -14.17 -8.71
CA TYR A 95 -7.89 -12.98 -8.00
C TYR A 95 -6.36 -12.93 -7.83
N ALA A 96 -5.69 -14.07 -7.68
CA ALA A 96 -4.23 -14.14 -7.72
C ALA A 96 -3.68 -13.64 -9.07
N MET A 97 -4.34 -13.96 -10.19
CA MET A 97 -3.99 -13.41 -11.51
C MET A 97 -4.15 -11.88 -11.56
N VAL A 98 -5.17 -11.33 -10.92
CA VAL A 98 -5.33 -9.87 -10.78
C VAL A 98 -4.17 -9.28 -9.96
N GLY A 99 -3.81 -9.91 -8.84
CA GLY A 99 -2.65 -9.53 -8.02
C GLY A 99 -1.34 -9.58 -8.81
N PHE A 100 -1.18 -10.58 -9.69
CA PHE A 100 -0.05 -10.67 -10.60
C PHE A 100 -0.01 -9.46 -11.56
N GLY A 101 -1.13 -9.11 -12.17
CA GLY A 101 -1.26 -7.92 -13.02
C GLY A 101 -0.97 -6.63 -12.25
N ALA A 102 -1.44 -6.50 -11.00
CA ALA A 102 -1.20 -5.34 -10.15
C ALA A 102 0.28 -5.20 -9.76
N ALA A 103 0.94 -6.30 -9.40
CA ALA A 103 2.37 -6.31 -9.07
C ALA A 103 3.25 -5.92 -10.27
N ALA A 104 2.93 -6.41 -11.47
CA ALA A 104 3.63 -6.04 -12.70
C ALA A 104 3.34 -4.60 -13.16
N TYR A 105 2.13 -4.07 -12.85
CA TYR A 105 1.72 -2.70 -13.15
C TYR A 105 2.50 -1.65 -12.37
N SER A 106 2.81 -1.94 -11.10
CA SER A 106 3.39 -0.98 -10.15
C SER A 106 4.72 -0.37 -10.60
N PRO A 107 5.73 -1.13 -11.13
CA PRO A 107 6.97 -0.54 -11.62
C PRO A 107 6.77 0.39 -12.82
N ALA A 108 5.81 0.12 -13.69
CA ALA A 108 5.48 1.01 -14.80
C ALA A 108 4.76 2.29 -14.31
N LYS A 109 3.82 2.13 -13.38
CA LYS A 109 3.02 3.20 -12.76
C LYS A 109 3.88 4.28 -12.12
N TYR A 110 4.77 3.89 -11.23
CA TYR A 110 5.64 4.84 -10.52
C TYR A 110 6.85 5.23 -11.36
N GLY A 111 7.35 4.31 -12.19
CA GLY A 111 8.51 4.53 -13.05
C GLY A 111 8.29 5.63 -14.08
N ILE A 112 7.09 5.71 -14.66
CA ILE A 112 6.79 6.75 -15.67
C ILE A 112 6.90 8.17 -15.09
N ILE A 113 6.61 8.36 -13.81
CA ILE A 113 6.68 9.67 -13.16
C ILE A 113 8.12 10.18 -13.12
N THR A 114 9.08 9.30 -12.83
CA THR A 114 10.50 9.66 -12.77
C THR A 114 11.12 9.84 -14.15
N GLU A 115 10.53 9.26 -15.19
CA GLU A 115 10.96 9.41 -16.57
C GLU A 115 10.31 10.62 -17.26
N TYR A 116 9.08 10.98 -16.86
CA TYR A 116 8.27 12.02 -17.50
C TYR A 116 8.50 13.40 -16.91
N LEU A 117 8.71 13.49 -15.60
CA LEU A 117 8.81 14.76 -14.91
C LEU A 117 10.24 15.09 -14.48
N PRO A 118 10.62 16.38 -14.51
CA PRO A 118 11.88 16.82 -13.94
C PRO A 118 11.87 16.55 -12.41
N HIS A 119 13.06 16.32 -11.86
CA HIS A 119 13.24 15.89 -10.47
C HIS A 119 12.71 16.88 -9.42
N ASP A 120 12.68 18.18 -9.72
CA ASP A 120 12.10 19.22 -8.86
C ASP A 120 10.58 19.07 -8.67
N LYS A 121 9.87 18.44 -9.62
CA LYS A 121 8.43 18.20 -9.56
C LYS A 121 8.04 16.83 -8.98
N LEU A 122 9.00 15.96 -8.67
CA LEU A 122 8.72 14.58 -8.23
C LEU A 122 7.95 14.53 -6.88
N VAL A 123 8.26 15.41 -5.93
CA VAL A 123 7.55 15.45 -4.64
C VAL A 123 6.09 15.82 -4.84
N ALA A 124 5.82 16.86 -5.63
CA ALA A 124 4.46 17.27 -5.96
C ALA A 124 3.70 16.18 -6.73
N ALA A 125 4.37 15.50 -7.68
CA ALA A 125 3.78 14.40 -8.45
C ALA A 125 3.44 13.21 -7.55
N ASN A 126 4.32 12.83 -6.62
CA ASN A 126 4.05 11.78 -5.64
C ASN A 126 2.92 12.18 -4.69
N GLY A 127 2.81 13.46 -4.31
CA GLY A 127 1.68 13.96 -3.53
C GLY A 127 0.34 13.77 -4.25
N TRP A 128 0.25 14.12 -5.53
CA TRP A 128 -0.93 13.87 -6.37
C TRP A 128 -1.23 12.38 -6.53
N LEU A 129 -0.19 11.57 -6.73
CA LEU A 129 -0.32 10.14 -6.90
C LEU A 129 -0.85 9.47 -5.63
N GLU A 130 -0.32 9.85 -4.48
CA GLU A 130 -0.75 9.33 -3.18
C GLU A 130 -2.18 9.76 -2.85
N GLY A 131 -2.52 11.02 -3.09
CA GLY A 131 -3.90 11.52 -2.97
C GLY A 131 -4.87 10.76 -3.87
N ALA A 132 -4.51 10.53 -5.13
CA ALA A 132 -5.31 9.74 -6.07
C ALA A 132 -5.43 8.27 -5.62
N THR A 133 -4.35 7.68 -5.10
CA THR A 133 -4.36 6.29 -4.59
C THR A 133 -5.30 6.16 -3.39
N VAL A 134 -5.23 7.08 -2.43
CA VAL A 134 -6.15 7.12 -1.28
C VAL A 134 -7.60 7.31 -1.75
N GLY A 135 -7.83 8.25 -2.67
CA GLY A 135 -9.15 8.43 -3.29
C GLY A 135 -9.67 7.15 -3.95
N ALA A 136 -8.81 6.46 -4.71
CA ALA A 136 -9.16 5.20 -5.36
C ALA A 136 -9.49 4.09 -4.35
N ILE A 137 -8.79 4.02 -3.21
CA ILE A 137 -9.10 3.08 -2.13
C ILE A 137 -10.49 3.38 -1.55
N ILE A 138 -10.76 4.65 -1.21
CA ILE A 138 -12.04 5.04 -0.60
C ILE A 138 -13.20 4.78 -1.58
N PHE A 139 -13.13 5.35 -2.79
CA PHE A 139 -14.19 5.21 -3.78
C PHE A 139 -14.33 3.77 -4.29
N GLY A 140 -13.22 3.04 -4.45
CA GLY A 140 -13.25 1.63 -4.85
C GLY A 140 -13.90 0.75 -3.78
N THR A 141 -13.58 0.96 -2.51
CA THR A 141 -14.21 0.27 -1.37
C THR A 141 -15.72 0.55 -1.33
N LEU A 142 -16.11 1.82 -1.44
CA LEU A 142 -17.52 2.22 -1.44
C LEU A 142 -18.26 1.61 -2.64
N LEU A 143 -17.69 1.72 -3.84
CA LEU A 143 -18.26 1.17 -5.05
C LEU A 143 -18.42 -0.36 -4.98
N GLY A 144 -17.34 -1.06 -4.58
CA GLY A 144 -17.37 -2.52 -4.43
C GLY A 144 -18.38 -2.99 -3.40
N GLY A 145 -18.43 -2.32 -2.24
CA GLY A 145 -19.43 -2.60 -1.20
C GLY A 145 -20.86 -2.31 -1.66
N MET A 146 -21.07 -1.22 -2.40
CA MET A 146 -22.38 -0.89 -2.94
C MET A 146 -22.83 -1.90 -4.00
N LEU A 147 -21.96 -2.27 -4.94
CA LEU A 147 -22.26 -3.25 -5.99
C LEU A 147 -22.57 -4.64 -5.42
N ALA A 148 -21.95 -5.02 -4.30
CA ALA A 148 -22.18 -6.30 -3.60
C ALA A 148 -23.30 -6.21 -2.54
N SER A 149 -24.12 -5.15 -2.53
CA SER A 149 -25.14 -4.91 -1.51
C SER A 149 -26.45 -5.63 -1.82
N HIS A 150 -27.21 -5.93 -0.75
CA HIS A 150 -28.58 -6.46 -0.89
C HIS A 150 -29.53 -5.55 -1.70
N THR A 151 -29.28 -4.24 -1.72
CA THR A 151 -30.09 -3.30 -2.51
C THR A 151 -29.91 -3.53 -4.00
N VAL A 152 -28.65 -3.75 -4.44
CA VAL A 152 -28.33 -4.07 -5.83
C VAL A 152 -28.84 -5.46 -6.18
N ASP A 153 -28.74 -6.43 -5.27
CA ASP A 153 -29.28 -7.78 -5.46
C ASP A 153 -30.80 -7.75 -5.67
N ALA A 154 -31.55 -7.06 -4.81
CA ALA A 154 -32.98 -6.90 -4.94
C ALA A 154 -33.40 -6.19 -6.23
N TRP A 155 -32.65 -5.18 -6.64
CA TRP A 155 -32.86 -4.50 -7.92
C TRP A 155 -32.60 -5.42 -9.11
N LEU A 156 -31.51 -6.18 -9.06
CA LEU A 156 -31.08 -7.10 -10.10
C LEU A 156 -32.12 -8.20 -10.34
N GLN A 157 -32.65 -8.79 -9.24
CA GLN A 157 -33.72 -9.81 -9.31
C GLN A 157 -34.99 -9.34 -9.97
N GLY A 158 -35.27 -8.02 -9.98
CA GLY A 158 -36.38 -7.39 -10.72
C GLY A 158 -36.10 -7.16 -12.19
N THR A 159 -34.91 -7.53 -12.72
CA THR A 159 -34.51 -7.29 -14.10
C THR A 159 -34.21 -8.58 -14.85
N LEU A 160 -34.25 -8.52 -16.22
CA LEU A 160 -33.82 -9.64 -17.05
C LEU A 160 -32.36 -10.03 -16.87
N ILE A 161 -31.51 -9.11 -16.35
CA ILE A 161 -30.09 -9.37 -16.06
C ILE A 161 -29.95 -10.32 -14.88
N GLY A 162 -30.78 -10.19 -13.86
CA GLY A 162 -30.73 -11.02 -12.64
C GLY A 162 -31.11 -12.50 -12.88
N SER A 163 -31.73 -12.82 -14.03
CA SER A 163 -31.94 -14.22 -14.41
C SER A 163 -30.65 -14.93 -14.88
N HIS A 164 -29.59 -14.16 -15.22
CA HIS A 164 -28.36 -14.69 -15.80
C HIS A 164 -27.11 -14.42 -14.95
N PHE A 165 -27.14 -13.40 -14.07
CA PHE A 165 -26.00 -13.00 -13.28
C PHE A 165 -26.35 -12.92 -11.79
N SER A 166 -25.46 -13.45 -10.94
CA SER A 166 -25.50 -13.17 -9.50
C SER A 166 -25.07 -11.71 -9.22
N VAL A 167 -25.31 -11.22 -7.99
CA VAL A 167 -24.89 -9.88 -7.59
C VAL A 167 -23.37 -9.73 -7.66
N ALA A 168 -22.61 -10.78 -7.31
CA ALA A 168 -21.16 -10.75 -7.40
C ALA A 168 -20.67 -10.73 -8.86
N GLU A 169 -21.27 -11.52 -9.73
CA GLU A 169 -20.93 -11.56 -11.16
C GLU A 169 -21.27 -10.22 -11.83
N PHE A 170 -22.41 -9.61 -11.50
CA PHE A 170 -22.76 -8.27 -11.98
C PHE A 170 -21.73 -7.22 -11.51
N ALA A 171 -21.33 -7.25 -10.23
CA ALA A 171 -20.29 -6.37 -9.71
C ALA A 171 -18.97 -6.52 -10.46
N ILE A 172 -18.54 -7.76 -10.72
CA ILE A 172 -17.33 -8.06 -11.52
C ILE A 172 -17.45 -7.52 -12.93
N ALA A 173 -18.62 -7.68 -13.59
CA ALA A 173 -18.87 -7.16 -14.94
C ALA A 173 -18.75 -5.63 -15.00
N VAL A 174 -19.27 -4.90 -14.01
CA VAL A 174 -19.12 -3.44 -13.89
C VAL A 174 -17.63 -3.07 -13.70
N ILE A 175 -16.88 -3.82 -12.90
CA ILE A 175 -15.45 -3.58 -12.67
C ILE A 175 -14.61 -3.85 -13.92
N VAL A 176 -15.01 -4.82 -14.75
CA VAL A 176 -14.42 -5.04 -16.08
C VAL A 176 -14.47 -3.77 -16.92
N LEU A 177 -15.58 -3.01 -16.89
CA LEU A 177 -15.67 -1.73 -17.61
C LEU A 177 -14.69 -0.69 -17.08
N LEU A 178 -14.42 -0.67 -15.76
CA LEU A 178 -13.40 0.21 -15.17
C LEU A 178 -12.01 -0.15 -15.65
N TYR A 179 -11.64 -1.44 -15.70
CA TYR A 179 -10.35 -1.86 -16.24
C TYR A 179 -10.22 -1.56 -17.74
N LEU A 180 -11.30 -1.71 -18.52
CA LEU A 180 -11.30 -1.32 -19.93
C LEU A 180 -11.10 0.19 -20.09
N ALA A 181 -11.75 1.01 -19.26
CA ALA A 181 -11.55 2.46 -19.26
C ALA A 181 -10.11 2.83 -18.85
N ALA A 182 -9.54 2.16 -17.83
CA ALA A 182 -8.15 2.36 -17.44
C ALA A 182 -7.17 1.94 -18.55
N ALA A 183 -7.40 0.81 -19.20
CA ALA A 183 -6.61 0.34 -20.33
C ALA A 183 -6.72 1.30 -21.55
N TRP A 184 -7.90 1.82 -21.81
CA TRP A 184 -8.11 2.81 -22.85
C TRP A 184 -7.35 4.11 -22.57
N LEU A 185 -7.37 4.62 -21.34
CA LEU A 185 -6.57 5.80 -20.96
C LEU A 185 -5.06 5.53 -21.11
N ASN A 186 -4.60 4.31 -20.90
CA ASN A 186 -3.18 3.97 -21.09
C ASN A 186 -2.70 4.13 -22.54
N LEU A 187 -3.59 4.13 -23.53
CA LEU A 187 -3.24 4.42 -24.94
C LEU A 187 -2.83 5.89 -25.14
N TYR A 188 -3.32 6.78 -24.29
CA TYR A 188 -3.02 8.22 -24.36
C TYR A 188 -1.88 8.64 -23.44
N VAL A 189 -1.26 7.69 -22.72
CA VAL A 189 -0.08 7.95 -21.91
C VAL A 189 1.08 8.35 -22.82
N PRO A 190 1.77 9.48 -22.54
CA PRO A 190 2.85 9.97 -23.38
C PRO A 190 3.96 8.94 -23.59
N GLN A 191 4.38 8.77 -24.83
CA GLN A 191 5.54 7.94 -25.16
C GLN A 191 6.80 8.77 -24.96
N LEU A 192 7.72 8.25 -24.14
CA LEU A 192 8.97 8.92 -23.82
C LEU A 192 10.11 8.32 -24.66
N ASN A 193 11.05 9.16 -25.07
CA ASN A 193 12.28 8.73 -25.74
C ASN A 193 13.30 8.24 -24.71
N VAL A 194 12.97 7.10 -24.05
CA VAL A 194 13.87 6.45 -23.10
C VAL A 194 14.53 5.23 -23.72
N VAL A 195 15.76 4.94 -23.29
CA VAL A 195 16.48 3.74 -23.74
C VAL A 195 15.83 2.53 -23.12
N LEU A 196 15.17 1.71 -23.95
CA LEU A 196 14.56 0.46 -23.54
C LEU A 196 15.61 -0.63 -23.33
N LYS A 197 15.50 -1.37 -22.24
CA LYS A 197 16.38 -2.49 -21.94
C LYS A 197 15.75 -3.79 -22.46
N PRO A 198 16.50 -4.62 -23.26
CA PRO A 198 15.94 -5.87 -23.73
C PRO A 198 15.60 -6.81 -22.58
N LEU A 199 14.39 -7.38 -22.60
CA LEU A 199 13.94 -8.35 -21.60
C LEU A 199 14.74 -9.65 -21.75
N SER A 200 15.43 -10.05 -20.68
CA SER A 200 16.07 -11.35 -20.63
C SER A 200 15.01 -12.45 -20.41
N LEU A 201 15.04 -13.52 -21.23
CA LEU A 201 14.14 -14.66 -21.06
C LEU A 201 14.69 -15.72 -20.08
N ARG A 202 15.86 -15.48 -19.45
CA ARG A 202 16.45 -16.40 -18.47
C ARG A 202 16.05 -15.99 -17.05
N PRO A 203 15.17 -16.75 -16.35
CA PRO A 203 14.70 -16.39 -15.00
C PRO A 203 15.83 -16.22 -13.99
N SER A 204 16.85 -17.09 -14.03
CA SER A 204 18.01 -17.00 -13.14
C SER A 204 18.79 -15.68 -13.29
N LYS A 205 18.91 -15.18 -14.53
CA LYS A 205 19.56 -13.89 -14.79
C LYS A 205 18.73 -12.74 -14.23
N LEU A 206 17.42 -12.75 -14.40
CA LEU A 206 16.51 -11.74 -13.85
C LEU A 206 16.56 -11.69 -12.32
N VAL A 207 16.55 -12.85 -11.66
CA VAL A 207 16.70 -12.95 -10.21
C VAL A 207 18.06 -12.42 -9.76
N ALA A 208 19.15 -12.77 -10.44
CA ALA A 208 20.49 -12.27 -10.11
C ALA A 208 20.60 -10.75 -10.29
N GLU A 209 20.06 -10.18 -11.38
CA GLU A 209 20.00 -8.74 -11.63
C GLU A 209 19.18 -8.02 -10.55
N PHE A 210 18.04 -8.58 -10.16
CA PHE A 210 17.21 -8.04 -9.10
C PHE A 210 17.96 -7.94 -7.77
N TRP A 211 18.62 -9.02 -7.33
CA TRP A 211 19.40 -9.02 -6.10
C TRP A 211 20.61 -8.08 -6.17
N HIS A 212 21.21 -7.92 -7.35
CA HIS A 212 22.23 -6.90 -7.55
C HIS A 212 21.66 -5.49 -7.36
N CYS A 213 20.47 -5.21 -7.89
CA CYS A 213 19.75 -3.95 -7.69
C CYS A 213 19.39 -3.71 -6.21
N VAL A 214 18.87 -4.73 -5.51
CA VAL A 214 18.62 -4.66 -4.07
C VAL A 214 19.88 -4.27 -3.31
N LYS A 215 20.98 -5.00 -3.54
CA LYS A 215 22.27 -4.73 -2.88
C LYS A 215 22.77 -3.31 -3.18
N ARG A 216 22.69 -2.87 -4.42
CA ARG A 216 23.15 -1.55 -4.85
C ARG A 216 22.36 -0.41 -4.19
N LEU A 217 21.05 -0.55 -4.06
CA LEU A 217 20.19 0.44 -3.40
C LEU A 217 20.42 0.48 -1.89
N TRP A 218 20.62 -0.69 -1.25
CA TRP A 218 20.97 -0.78 0.17
C TRP A 218 22.38 -0.28 0.50
N GLN A 219 23.29 -0.21 -0.49
CA GLN A 219 24.64 0.33 -0.33
C GLN A 219 24.71 1.84 -0.59
N ASP A 220 23.74 2.41 -1.33
CA ASP A 220 23.68 3.85 -1.54
C ASP A 220 23.15 4.56 -0.28
N PRO A 221 23.88 5.56 0.30
CA PRO A 221 23.50 6.16 1.57
C PRO A 221 22.08 6.79 1.58
N GLN A 222 21.70 7.50 0.51
CA GLN A 222 20.38 8.10 0.39
C GLN A 222 19.31 7.06 0.05
N GLY A 223 19.65 6.11 -0.83
CA GLY A 223 18.80 4.98 -1.19
C GLY A 223 18.45 4.12 0.01
N GLN A 224 19.45 3.73 0.80
CA GLN A 224 19.28 2.94 2.01
C GLN A 224 18.36 3.63 3.03
N LEU A 225 18.57 4.92 3.25
CA LEU A 225 17.78 5.69 4.20
C LEU A 225 16.31 5.79 3.75
N SER A 226 16.09 6.17 2.49
CA SER A 226 14.76 6.27 1.93
C SER A 226 14.03 4.92 1.89
N LEU A 227 14.72 3.86 1.40
CA LEU A 227 14.15 2.51 1.32
C LEU A 227 13.81 1.95 2.71
N GLY A 228 14.72 2.10 3.69
CA GLY A 228 14.47 1.64 5.06
C GLY A 228 13.28 2.35 5.69
N VAL A 229 13.14 3.64 5.45
CA VAL A 229 12.02 4.44 5.98
C VAL A 229 10.70 4.09 5.30
N THR A 230 10.66 3.96 3.98
CA THR A 230 9.42 3.59 3.27
C THR A 230 8.98 2.17 3.62
N THR A 231 9.93 1.23 3.74
CA THR A 231 9.68 -0.14 4.22
C THR A 231 9.06 -0.15 5.62
N LEU A 232 9.65 0.61 6.54
CA LEU A 232 9.11 0.76 7.91
C LEU A 232 7.71 1.39 7.88
N PHE A 233 7.51 2.44 7.07
CA PHE A 233 6.25 3.14 6.96
C PHE A 233 5.11 2.22 6.53
N TRP A 234 5.29 1.45 5.45
CA TRP A 234 4.26 0.54 4.96
C TRP A 234 3.99 -0.61 5.92
N GLY A 235 5.03 -1.19 6.52
CA GLY A 235 4.88 -2.23 7.54
C GLY A 235 4.17 -1.70 8.80
N ALA A 236 4.59 -0.53 9.29
CA ALA A 236 3.97 0.13 10.44
C ALA A 236 2.53 0.54 10.15
N GLY A 237 2.25 1.07 8.95
CA GLY A 237 0.90 1.48 8.54
C GLY A 237 -0.09 0.31 8.51
N ALA A 238 0.33 -0.83 7.95
CA ALA A 238 -0.48 -2.04 7.92
C ALA A 238 -0.77 -2.57 9.35
N THR A 239 0.23 -2.58 10.21
CA THR A 239 0.10 -2.98 11.62
C THR A 239 -0.77 -1.99 12.39
N MET A 240 -0.57 -0.69 12.20
CA MET A 240 -1.35 0.36 12.86
C MET A 240 -2.84 0.25 12.54
N ARG A 241 -3.20 -0.13 11.30
CA ARG A 241 -4.60 -0.40 10.94
C ARG A 241 -5.23 -1.45 11.84
N LEU A 242 -4.52 -2.56 12.11
CA LEU A 242 -5.00 -3.64 12.99
C LEU A 242 -5.07 -3.16 14.45
N VAL A 243 -4.06 -2.43 14.91
CA VAL A 243 -4.02 -1.86 16.27
C VAL A 243 -5.18 -0.90 16.49
N VAL A 244 -5.47 0.00 15.54
CA VAL A 244 -6.59 0.96 15.65
C VAL A 244 -7.94 0.25 15.70
N LEU A 245 -8.16 -0.77 14.86
CA LEU A 245 -9.41 -1.54 14.87
C LEU A 245 -9.63 -2.22 16.22
N ASN A 246 -8.62 -2.91 16.73
CA ASN A 246 -8.72 -3.58 18.04
C ASN A 246 -8.86 -2.59 19.20
N TRP A 247 -8.07 -1.51 19.19
CA TRP A 247 -8.14 -0.45 20.20
C TRP A 247 -9.50 0.23 20.25
N ALA A 248 -10.07 0.56 19.10
CA ALA A 248 -11.37 1.22 19.03
C ALA A 248 -12.50 0.33 19.57
N VAL A 249 -12.49 -0.95 19.26
CA VAL A 249 -13.51 -1.90 19.70
C VAL A 249 -13.33 -2.26 21.18
N ILE A 250 -12.11 -2.58 21.62
CA ILE A 250 -11.84 -3.10 22.96
C ILE A 250 -11.78 -1.96 23.99
N TRP A 251 -11.12 -0.85 23.67
CA TRP A 251 -10.86 0.24 24.63
C TRP A 251 -11.92 1.32 24.59
N LEU A 252 -12.28 1.81 23.39
CA LEU A 252 -13.30 2.83 23.23
C LEU A 252 -14.73 2.25 23.20
N THR A 253 -14.88 0.92 23.24
CA THR A 253 -16.19 0.22 23.16
C THR A 253 -17.02 0.63 21.94
N LEU A 254 -16.33 0.98 20.83
CA LEU A 254 -16.96 1.40 19.59
C LEU A 254 -17.46 0.20 18.79
N THR A 255 -18.47 0.42 17.95
CA THR A 255 -18.87 -0.56 16.95
C THR A 255 -17.77 -0.75 15.89
N MET A 256 -17.73 -1.92 15.23
CA MET A 256 -16.80 -2.18 14.14
C MET A 256 -16.93 -1.14 13.00
N GLN A 257 -18.14 -0.62 12.76
CA GLN A 257 -18.38 0.45 11.80
C GLN A 257 -17.65 1.74 12.21
N GLN A 258 -17.75 2.17 13.44
CA GLN A 258 -17.04 3.34 13.97
C GLN A 258 -15.52 3.15 13.96
N ALA A 259 -15.03 1.96 14.30
CA ALA A 259 -13.62 1.61 14.22
C ALA A 259 -13.09 1.72 12.78
N THR A 260 -13.86 1.23 11.80
CA THR A 260 -13.53 1.35 10.37
C THR A 260 -13.54 2.81 9.91
N GLN A 261 -14.45 3.66 10.41
CA GLN A 261 -14.46 5.09 10.13
C GLN A 261 -13.17 5.78 10.63
N LEU A 262 -12.64 5.39 11.80
CA LEU A 262 -11.35 5.92 12.29
C LEU A 262 -10.21 5.58 11.33
N VAL A 263 -10.18 4.37 10.80
CA VAL A 263 -9.19 3.98 9.77
C VAL A 263 -9.36 4.79 8.48
N ALA A 264 -10.60 5.05 8.06
CA ALA A 264 -10.86 5.90 6.89
C ALA A 264 -10.40 7.35 7.11
N ILE A 265 -10.56 7.88 8.33
CA ILE A 265 -10.07 9.22 8.70
C ILE A 265 -8.54 9.31 8.60
N VAL A 266 -7.80 8.26 8.98
CA VAL A 266 -6.34 8.19 8.74
C VAL A 266 -6.04 8.35 7.25
N ALA A 267 -6.77 7.67 6.37
CA ALA A 267 -6.56 7.74 4.93
C ALA A 267 -6.81 9.16 4.38
N VAL A 268 -7.86 9.86 4.85
CA VAL A 268 -8.11 11.27 4.51
C VAL A 268 -6.95 12.15 5.00
N GLY A 269 -6.46 11.90 6.22
CA GLY A 269 -5.28 12.58 6.76
C GLY A 269 -4.04 12.38 5.87
N ILE A 270 -3.78 11.14 5.42
CA ILE A 270 -2.66 10.83 4.51
C ILE A 270 -2.75 11.67 3.24
N ALA A 271 -3.93 11.76 2.62
CA ALA A 271 -4.13 12.57 1.42
C ALA A 271 -3.83 14.07 1.70
N ALA A 272 -4.32 14.61 2.82
CA ALA A 272 -4.03 16.00 3.22
C ALA A 272 -2.53 16.21 3.45
N GLY A 273 -1.87 15.33 4.19
CA GLY A 273 -0.42 15.36 4.44
C GLY A 273 0.41 15.26 3.16
N ALA A 274 -0.01 14.42 2.22
CA ALA A 274 0.62 14.26 0.92
C ALA A 274 0.58 15.55 0.08
N VAL A 275 -0.57 16.24 0.06
CA VAL A 275 -0.72 17.54 -0.62
C VAL A 275 0.17 18.60 0.03
N LEU A 276 0.19 18.67 1.37
CA LEU A 276 1.06 19.60 2.11
C LEU A 276 2.55 19.34 1.80
N ALA A 277 2.98 18.09 1.83
CA ALA A 277 4.36 17.71 1.50
C ALA A 277 4.73 18.11 0.07
N GLY A 278 3.84 17.81 -0.88
CA GLY A 278 4.04 18.16 -2.29
C GLY A 278 4.15 19.65 -2.57
N HIS A 279 3.55 20.49 -1.72
CA HIS A 279 3.60 21.94 -1.85
C HIS A 279 4.83 22.56 -1.15
N TYR A 280 5.18 22.07 0.06
CA TYR A 280 6.17 22.74 0.91
C TYR A 280 7.56 22.11 0.90
N ILE A 281 7.69 20.83 0.51
CA ILE A 281 8.96 20.10 0.63
C ILE A 281 9.58 19.86 -0.74
N PRO A 282 10.66 20.59 -1.11
CA PRO A 282 11.41 20.29 -2.33
C PRO A 282 12.23 19.00 -2.15
N LEU A 283 12.49 18.28 -3.25
CA LEU A 283 13.22 17.01 -3.25
C LEU A 283 14.56 17.07 -2.50
N LYS A 284 15.32 18.17 -2.69
CA LYS A 284 16.61 18.39 -2.01
C LYS A 284 16.51 18.39 -0.49
N ARG A 285 15.34 18.69 0.06
CA ARG A 285 15.08 18.76 1.51
C ARG A 285 14.20 17.58 2.00
N ALA A 286 14.10 16.50 1.21
CA ALA A 286 13.23 15.36 1.52
C ALA A 286 13.48 14.76 2.92
N PHE A 287 14.73 14.73 3.38
CA PHE A 287 15.05 14.19 4.71
C PHE A 287 14.70 15.10 5.89
N ARG A 288 14.32 16.36 5.64
CA ARG A 288 13.85 17.27 6.71
C ARG A 288 12.51 16.87 7.33
N VAL A 289 11.78 15.93 6.68
CA VAL A 289 10.52 15.38 7.21
C VAL A 289 10.72 14.28 8.26
N LEU A 290 11.94 13.78 8.49
CA LEU A 290 12.22 12.71 9.46
C LEU A 290 11.67 12.98 10.87
N PRO A 291 11.68 14.22 11.42
CA PRO A 291 11.05 14.51 12.71
C PRO A 291 9.54 14.22 12.75
N ALA A 292 8.83 14.31 11.61
CA ALA A 292 7.42 13.95 11.55
C ALA A 292 7.15 12.48 11.86
N GLY A 293 8.08 11.58 11.46
CA GLY A 293 8.02 10.17 11.83
C GLY A 293 8.20 9.92 13.33
N ILE A 294 9.04 10.72 14.01
CA ILE A 294 9.18 10.67 15.48
C ILE A 294 7.89 11.16 16.14
N ALA A 295 7.35 12.29 15.67
CA ALA A 295 6.09 12.85 16.16
C ALA A 295 4.94 11.83 16.00
N MET A 296 4.88 11.10 14.87
CA MET A 296 3.89 10.05 14.65
C MET A 296 3.96 8.96 15.72
N GLY A 297 5.15 8.48 16.08
CA GLY A 297 5.32 7.49 17.15
C GLY A 297 4.83 8.01 18.52
N VAL A 298 5.08 9.29 18.84
CA VAL A 298 4.59 9.91 20.07
C VAL A 298 3.07 10.06 20.05
N VAL A 299 2.49 10.49 18.92
CA VAL A 299 1.03 10.64 18.76
C VAL A 299 0.33 9.28 18.88
N VAL A 300 0.93 8.19 18.40
CA VAL A 300 0.40 6.83 18.61
C VAL A 300 0.32 6.47 20.10
N ILE A 301 1.34 6.80 20.88
CA ILE A 301 1.31 6.55 22.33
C ILE A 301 0.19 7.37 23.00
N SER A 302 -0.12 8.57 22.51
CA SER A 302 -1.20 9.39 23.06
C SER A 302 -2.60 8.79 22.92
N MET A 303 -2.79 7.74 22.07
CA MET A 303 -4.03 6.97 21.98
C MET A 303 -4.47 6.40 23.33
N LEU A 304 -3.54 6.15 24.24
CA LEU A 304 -3.82 5.63 25.59
C LEU A 304 -4.66 6.56 26.45
N PHE A 305 -4.60 7.86 26.17
CA PHE A 305 -5.29 8.90 26.95
C PHE A 305 -6.63 9.32 26.32
N VAL A 306 -7.02 8.69 25.23
CA VAL A 306 -8.22 9.03 24.47
C VAL A 306 -9.37 8.13 24.89
N ASN A 307 -10.49 8.76 25.31
CA ASN A 307 -11.71 8.08 25.77
C ASN A 307 -12.96 8.50 24.98
N GLN A 308 -12.81 9.40 23.99
CA GLN A 308 -13.94 9.91 23.22
C GLN A 308 -13.71 9.74 21.72
N TYR A 309 -14.78 9.39 21.00
CA TYR A 309 -14.74 9.17 19.55
C TYR A 309 -14.15 10.35 18.76
N TRP A 310 -14.61 11.58 19.06
CA TRP A 310 -14.16 12.77 18.32
C TRP A 310 -12.68 13.09 18.54
N LEU A 311 -12.18 12.86 19.75
CA LEU A 311 -10.76 13.02 20.06
C LEU A 311 -9.94 11.91 19.35
N ALA A 312 -10.46 10.68 19.31
CA ALA A 312 -9.88 9.60 18.53
C ALA A 312 -9.83 9.94 17.04
N ALA A 313 -10.91 10.47 16.48
CA ALA A 313 -11.00 10.88 15.08
C ALA A 313 -9.98 12.00 14.75
N LEU A 314 -9.85 13.01 15.61
CA LEU A 314 -8.83 14.06 15.45
C LEU A 314 -7.41 13.48 15.50
N LEU A 315 -7.13 12.60 16.46
CA LEU A 315 -5.84 11.94 16.60
C LEU A 315 -5.50 11.11 15.35
N MET A 316 -6.46 10.34 14.85
CA MET A 316 -6.29 9.53 13.63
C MET A 316 -6.05 10.43 12.40
N PHE A 317 -6.73 11.54 12.30
CA PHE A 317 -6.48 12.52 11.25
C PHE A 317 -5.06 13.09 11.33
N ILE A 318 -4.59 13.46 12.53
CA ILE A 318 -3.21 13.96 12.75
C ILE A 318 -2.18 12.88 12.39
N VAL A 319 -2.38 11.62 12.81
CA VAL A 319 -1.51 10.50 12.42
C VAL A 319 -1.47 10.38 10.90
N GLY A 320 -2.61 10.48 10.23
CA GLY A 320 -2.69 10.44 8.78
C GLY A 320 -1.91 11.60 8.13
N VAL A 321 -2.11 12.84 8.59
CA VAL A 321 -1.40 14.02 8.05
C VAL A 321 0.12 13.88 8.21
N LEU A 322 0.59 13.49 9.39
CA LEU A 322 2.01 13.25 9.63
C LEU A 322 2.55 12.12 8.71
N SER A 323 1.77 11.07 8.53
CA SER A 323 2.09 9.93 7.66
C SER A 323 2.28 10.35 6.21
N GLY A 324 1.32 11.06 5.62
CA GLY A 324 1.38 11.54 4.24
C GLY A 324 2.50 12.57 4.03
N PHE A 325 2.63 13.53 4.97
CA PHE A 325 3.69 14.54 4.94
C PHE A 325 5.09 13.93 5.00
N PHE A 326 5.23 12.81 5.70
CA PHE A 326 6.48 12.10 5.90
C PHE A 326 6.85 11.21 4.70
N VAL A 327 5.91 10.40 4.19
CA VAL A 327 6.23 9.37 3.19
C VAL A 327 6.47 9.93 1.79
N VAL A 328 5.73 10.98 1.40
CA VAL A 328 5.75 11.50 0.02
C VAL A 328 7.12 12.01 -0.42
N PRO A 329 7.84 12.88 0.34
CA PRO A 329 9.17 13.32 -0.06
C PRO A 329 10.20 12.19 -0.06
N LEU A 330 10.07 11.22 0.83
CA LEU A 330 10.98 10.08 0.91
C LEU A 330 10.75 9.07 -0.22
N ASN A 331 9.51 8.85 -0.64
CA ASN A 331 9.19 8.11 -1.85
C ASN A 331 9.79 8.79 -3.09
N ALA A 332 9.63 10.11 -3.21
CA ALA A 332 10.21 10.87 -4.32
C ALA A 332 11.73 10.77 -4.36
N MET A 333 12.40 10.85 -3.20
CA MET A 333 13.86 10.69 -3.08
C MET A 333 14.29 9.27 -3.45
N LEU A 334 13.59 8.25 -2.95
CA LEU A 334 13.87 6.85 -3.26
C LEU A 334 13.74 6.58 -4.76
N GLN A 335 12.67 7.05 -5.38
CA GLN A 335 12.42 6.90 -6.81
C GLN A 335 13.49 7.62 -7.63
N HIS A 336 13.87 8.83 -7.25
CA HIS A 336 14.92 9.60 -7.93
C HIS A 336 16.28 8.88 -7.84
N ARG A 337 16.71 8.49 -6.65
CA ARG A 337 17.99 7.78 -6.46
C ARG A 337 18.01 6.43 -7.15
N GLY A 338 16.94 5.66 -7.01
CA GLY A 338 16.83 4.36 -7.65
C GLY A 338 16.82 4.46 -9.18
N HIS A 339 16.14 5.47 -9.75
CA HIS A 339 16.18 5.74 -11.19
C HIS A 339 17.60 5.99 -11.68
N MET A 340 18.35 6.83 -10.98
CA MET A 340 19.75 7.15 -11.30
C MET A 340 20.68 5.93 -11.19
N LEU A 341 20.44 5.03 -10.24
CA LEU A 341 21.30 3.89 -9.98
C LEU A 341 21.04 2.70 -10.92
N MET A 342 19.78 2.41 -11.25
CA MET A 342 19.40 1.15 -11.90
C MET A 342 18.29 1.25 -12.96
N GLY A 343 17.66 2.42 -13.09
CA GLY A 343 16.49 2.64 -13.94
C GLY A 343 15.19 2.58 -13.16
N ALA A 344 14.12 3.16 -13.74
CA ALA A 344 12.87 3.39 -13.03
C ALA A 344 12.15 2.10 -12.63
N GLY A 345 12.02 1.14 -13.56
CA GLY A 345 11.30 -0.11 -13.29
C GLY A 345 11.96 -0.99 -12.22
N HIS A 346 13.29 -1.16 -12.30
CA HIS A 346 14.03 -1.92 -11.29
C HIS A 346 13.98 -1.26 -9.92
N SER A 347 14.09 0.06 -9.86
CA SER A 347 14.00 0.81 -8.60
C SER A 347 12.68 0.57 -7.89
N ILE A 348 11.57 0.70 -8.61
CA ILE A 348 10.23 0.50 -8.03
C ILE A 348 9.98 -0.97 -7.68
N ALA A 349 10.50 -1.92 -8.46
CA ALA A 349 10.40 -3.34 -8.13
C ALA A 349 11.12 -3.65 -6.80
N VAL A 350 12.32 -3.10 -6.57
CA VAL A 350 13.05 -3.24 -5.31
C VAL A 350 12.29 -2.55 -4.16
N GLN A 351 11.73 -1.37 -4.38
CA GLN A 351 10.91 -0.66 -3.40
C GLN A 351 9.70 -1.51 -3.00
N ASN A 352 8.89 -1.96 -3.97
CA ASN A 352 7.70 -2.78 -3.72
C ASN A 352 8.03 -4.08 -2.98
N PHE A 353 9.13 -4.75 -3.35
CA PHE A 353 9.59 -5.95 -2.66
C PHE A 353 9.85 -5.69 -1.19
N ASN A 354 10.64 -4.67 -0.88
CA ASN A 354 10.99 -4.35 0.51
C ASN A 354 9.76 -3.89 1.31
N GLU A 355 8.90 -3.05 0.74
CA GLU A 355 7.68 -2.56 1.40
C GLU A 355 6.71 -3.72 1.71
N ASN A 356 6.44 -4.61 0.75
CA ASN A 356 5.57 -5.76 0.97
C ASN A 356 6.19 -6.78 1.93
N LEU A 357 7.51 -6.99 1.87
CA LEU A 357 8.22 -7.81 2.86
C LEU A 357 8.12 -7.20 4.26
N GLY A 358 8.27 -5.87 4.37
CA GLY A 358 8.06 -5.12 5.61
C GLY A 358 6.66 -5.29 6.17
N ILE A 359 5.63 -5.22 5.32
CA ILE A 359 4.24 -5.50 5.70
C ILE A 359 4.09 -6.92 6.24
N LEU A 360 4.58 -7.93 5.53
CA LEU A 360 4.48 -9.34 5.95
C LEU A 360 5.16 -9.57 7.31
N VAL A 361 6.37 -9.02 7.50
CA VAL A 361 7.13 -9.15 8.76
C VAL A 361 6.41 -8.45 9.91
N MET A 362 5.98 -7.19 9.71
CA MET A 362 5.37 -6.39 10.78
C MET A 362 3.99 -6.92 11.17
N VAL A 363 3.16 -7.30 10.20
CA VAL A 363 1.85 -7.92 10.44
C VAL A 363 2.02 -9.29 11.09
N GLY A 364 2.99 -10.10 10.64
CA GLY A 364 3.31 -11.38 11.26
C GLY A 364 3.76 -11.21 12.72
N LEU A 365 4.61 -10.24 13.00
CA LEU A 365 5.02 -9.91 14.37
C LEU A 365 3.82 -9.46 15.22
N HIS A 366 2.95 -8.60 14.68
CA HIS A 366 1.72 -8.19 15.37
C HIS A 366 0.82 -9.40 15.69
N MET A 367 0.64 -10.33 14.75
CA MET A 367 -0.14 -11.55 14.99
C MET A 367 0.44 -12.39 16.13
N LEU A 368 1.77 -12.54 16.18
CA LEU A 368 2.45 -13.23 17.28
C LEU A 368 2.26 -12.49 18.61
N LEU A 369 2.42 -11.16 18.61
CA LEU A 369 2.20 -10.35 19.80
C LEU A 369 0.74 -10.48 20.29
N VAL A 370 -0.26 -10.40 19.42
CA VAL A 370 -1.67 -10.59 19.80
C VAL A 370 -1.89 -12.00 20.34
N LYS A 371 -1.32 -13.04 19.70
CA LYS A 371 -1.45 -14.42 20.19
C LYS A 371 -0.94 -14.59 21.62
N PHE A 372 0.21 -13.99 21.95
CA PHE A 372 0.81 -14.16 23.27
C PHE A 372 0.38 -13.09 24.29
N PHE A 373 -0.12 -11.93 23.82
CA PHE A 373 -0.47 -10.79 24.67
C PHE A 373 -1.97 -10.43 24.60
N SER A 374 -2.83 -11.31 24.08
CA SER A 374 -4.28 -11.12 24.17
C SER A 374 -4.77 -11.38 25.61
N SER A 375 -5.89 -10.79 25.98
CA SER A 375 -6.50 -10.99 27.29
C SER A 375 -7.74 -11.90 27.13
N PRO A 376 -7.82 -13.00 27.88
CA PRO A 376 -6.80 -13.53 28.80
C PRO A 376 -5.57 -14.07 28.08
N VAL A 377 -4.41 -13.97 28.74
CA VAL A 377 -3.14 -14.55 28.20
C VAL A 377 -3.35 -16.06 28.06
N PRO A 378 -3.06 -16.67 26.90
CA PRO A 378 -3.21 -18.10 26.71
C PRO A 378 -2.43 -18.90 27.77
N VAL A 379 -3.02 -20.00 28.24
CA VAL A 379 -2.41 -20.83 29.29
C VAL A 379 -1.06 -21.44 28.84
N ASP A 380 -0.91 -21.63 27.53
CA ASP A 380 0.29 -22.17 26.88
C ASP A 380 1.34 -21.08 26.55
N ALA A 381 1.10 -19.82 26.92
CA ALA A 381 2.08 -18.76 26.70
C ALA A 381 3.33 -18.96 27.55
N PRO A 382 4.54 -18.63 27.02
CA PRO A 382 5.77 -18.73 27.79
C PRO A 382 5.70 -17.96 29.13
N GLU A 383 6.27 -18.53 30.18
CA GLU A 383 6.23 -17.98 31.55
C GLU A 383 6.79 -16.55 31.64
N VAL A 384 7.78 -16.23 30.78
CA VAL A 384 8.34 -14.88 30.66
C VAL A 384 7.24 -13.86 30.31
N ILE A 385 6.28 -14.22 29.46
CA ILE A 385 5.16 -13.36 29.03
C ILE A 385 4.23 -13.12 30.21
N HIS A 386 3.86 -14.18 30.96
CA HIS A 386 3.04 -14.05 32.17
C HIS A 386 3.73 -13.17 33.22
N THR A 387 5.05 -13.29 33.36
CA THR A 387 5.85 -12.51 34.32
C THR A 387 5.88 -11.03 33.92
N VAL A 388 6.10 -10.72 32.65
CA VAL A 388 6.10 -9.33 32.14
C VAL A 388 4.74 -8.65 32.34
N PHE A 389 3.64 -9.36 32.11
CA PHE A 389 2.30 -8.82 32.34
C PHE A 389 2.01 -8.57 33.82
N ARG A 390 2.35 -9.51 34.70
CA ARG A 390 2.20 -9.34 36.14
C ARG A 390 3.07 -8.21 36.67
N ALA A 391 4.28 -8.05 36.15
CA ALA A 391 5.20 -7.00 36.58
C ALA A 391 4.82 -5.62 36.06
N SER A 392 4.27 -5.51 34.83
CA SER A 392 3.93 -4.23 34.23
C SER A 392 2.61 -3.65 34.72
N GLY A 393 1.66 -4.49 35.17
CA GLY A 393 0.31 -4.08 35.57
C GLY A 393 -0.52 -3.44 34.44
N LEU A 394 0.01 -3.43 33.19
CA LEU A 394 -0.62 -2.80 32.05
C LEU A 394 -1.56 -3.78 31.30
N PRO A 395 -2.75 -3.31 30.86
CA PRO A 395 -3.55 -4.10 29.95
C PRO A 395 -2.77 -4.44 28.66
N PRO A 396 -2.96 -5.65 28.09
CA PRO A 396 -2.21 -6.09 26.91
C PRO A 396 -2.25 -5.12 25.73
N MET A 397 -3.39 -4.50 25.48
CA MET A 397 -3.55 -3.51 24.40
C MET A 397 -2.66 -2.26 24.62
N HIS A 398 -2.53 -1.79 25.86
CA HIS A 398 -1.66 -0.67 26.20
C HIS A 398 -0.19 -1.01 25.94
N ALA A 399 0.23 -2.21 26.32
CA ALA A 399 1.61 -2.68 26.06
C ALA A 399 1.91 -2.74 24.55
N ILE A 400 0.95 -3.19 23.72
CA ILE A 400 1.09 -3.22 22.26
C ILE A 400 1.20 -1.80 21.70
N ILE A 401 0.34 -0.86 22.12
CA ILE A 401 0.36 0.53 21.64
C ILE A 401 1.66 1.24 22.05
N ILE A 402 2.08 1.10 23.31
CA ILE A 402 3.35 1.67 23.81
C ILE A 402 4.53 1.07 23.04
N GLY A 403 4.59 -0.26 22.96
CA GLY A 403 5.67 -0.95 22.27
C GLY A 403 5.76 -0.56 20.81
N PHE A 404 4.63 -0.46 20.11
CA PHE A 404 4.56 -0.06 18.72
C PHE A 404 4.98 1.42 18.53
N GLY A 405 4.43 2.33 19.34
CA GLY A 405 4.78 3.75 19.26
C GLY A 405 6.25 4.01 19.58
N LEU A 406 6.80 3.35 20.63
CA LEU A 406 8.22 3.41 20.96
C LEU A 406 9.10 2.83 19.85
N PHE A 407 8.73 1.69 19.28
CA PHE A 407 9.44 1.09 18.15
C PHE A 407 9.55 2.06 16.98
N VAL A 408 8.44 2.69 16.58
CA VAL A 408 8.44 3.67 15.50
C VAL A 408 9.30 4.89 15.88
N ALA A 409 9.10 5.49 17.05
CA ALA A 409 9.83 6.67 17.48
C ALA A 409 11.34 6.42 17.59
N LEU A 410 11.77 5.33 18.25
CA LEU A 410 13.18 4.98 18.42
C LEU A 410 13.87 4.66 17.10
N THR A 411 13.20 3.92 16.21
CA THR A 411 13.72 3.64 14.87
C THR A 411 13.90 4.94 14.07
N MET A 412 12.94 5.86 14.16
CA MET A 412 13.04 7.15 13.49
C MET A 412 14.13 8.05 14.07
N ILE A 413 14.32 8.05 15.40
CA ILE A 413 15.45 8.74 16.06
C ILE A 413 16.79 8.16 15.59
N TYR A 414 16.90 6.84 15.50
CA TYR A 414 18.11 6.17 14.99
C TYR A 414 18.41 6.60 13.55
N ILE A 415 17.39 6.57 12.67
CA ILE A 415 17.50 6.97 11.26
C ILE A 415 17.91 8.44 11.15
N GLN A 416 17.29 9.33 11.92
CA GLN A 416 17.62 10.76 11.92
C GLN A 416 19.05 11.01 12.42
N ARG A 417 19.51 10.32 13.46
CA ARG A 417 20.90 10.41 13.91
C ARG A 417 21.88 9.94 12.84
N ARG A 418 21.56 8.86 12.15
CA ARG A 418 22.37 8.34 11.03
C ARG A 418 22.43 9.34 9.88
N TYR A 419 21.31 9.95 9.51
CA TYR A 419 21.27 11.01 8.50
C TYR A 419 22.17 12.19 8.89
N ARG A 420 22.03 12.72 10.11
CA ARG A 420 22.86 13.84 10.59
C ARG A 420 24.37 13.51 10.60
N ARG A 421 24.74 12.29 10.95
CA ARG A 421 26.14 11.84 10.86
C ARG A 421 26.62 11.76 9.42
N GLY A 422 25.79 11.30 8.51
CA GLY A 422 26.11 11.27 7.07
C GLY A 422 26.33 12.66 6.47
N VAL A 423 25.50 13.63 6.86
CA VAL A 423 25.66 15.05 6.47
C VAL A 423 26.96 15.61 7.06
N ALA A 424 27.22 15.41 8.34
CA ALA A 424 28.44 15.87 9.00
C ALA A 424 29.71 15.25 8.41
N ALA A 425 29.63 14.04 7.87
CA ALA A 425 30.76 13.36 7.18
C ALA A 425 30.88 13.73 5.70
N GLY A 426 30.02 14.63 5.16
CA GLY A 426 30.01 15.00 3.74
C GLY A 426 29.54 13.91 2.77
N ILE A 427 29.00 12.81 3.29
CA ILE A 427 28.47 11.67 2.51
C ILE A 427 27.06 11.96 1.95
N MET A 428 26.32 12.83 2.63
CA MET A 428 24.96 13.25 2.26
C MET A 428 24.88 14.78 2.18
N HIS A 429 24.06 15.28 1.27
CA HIS A 429 23.77 16.71 1.18
C HIS A 429 22.51 17.06 1.97
N ASP A 430 22.50 18.23 2.64
CA ASP A 430 21.37 18.77 3.43
C ASP A 430 20.29 19.38 2.53
#